data_b44600173b7bc3e7f4719f7cbdc6a12c
#
_entry.id   b44600173b7bc3e7f4719f7cbdc6a12c
#
_cell.length_a   1.000
_cell.length_b   1.000
_cell.length_c   1.000
_cell.angle_alpha   90.00
_cell.angle_beta   90.00
_cell.angle_gamma   90.00
#
_symmetry.space_group_name_H-M   'P 1'
#
loop_
_entity.id
_entity.type
_entity.pdbx_description
1 polymer ?
#
loop_
_entity_poly.entity_id
_entity_poly.type
_entity_poly.pdbx_seq_one_letter_code
_entity_poly.pdbx_strand_id
1 'polypeptide(L)'
;MSDTSREIAALFAVIMIAAIPVVAAPVVPENIAWHEAIEYAAPDGKPLLLNMAAPRDGAGPFPAIVCIHGGGFRAGKRESHDALCVKLAERGYVAATVSYRLAPDHQFPAAVHDVKAAVRWLRAHADEYRIDPARIGALGTSAGGSLAQLLGVTAHVPRFEGTGGNPVQPSDVACVVNIYGANDFTKSYGRSKDAHVVLPLWFGGDLSTHRARHIAGSPLFWVTPAAAATRCIHGSADDHVAPEQSQWLIDRLAAAAVPADLVVLEGAGHGFKGADAARAEQAIFTFFDTHLKPTPSP
;
A
#
# COMPACT_ATOMS: atom_id res chain seq x y z
N MET A 1 -3.88 24.55 -66.64
CA MET A 1 -5.06 24.28 -65.78
C MET A 1 -4.75 22.94 -65.12
N SER A 2 -4.20 22.98 -63.92
CA SER A 2 -3.79 21.82 -63.14
C SER A 2 -4.66 21.75 -61.87
N ASP A 3 -5.43 20.71 -61.82
CA ASP A 3 -6.32 20.39 -60.72
C ASP A 3 -5.52 19.58 -59.69
N THR A 4 -5.25 20.18 -58.53
CA THR A 4 -4.58 19.53 -57.41
C THR A 4 -5.61 19.21 -56.34
N SER A 5 -6.22 18.04 -56.47
CA SER A 5 -7.08 17.45 -55.44
C SER A 5 -6.23 17.06 -54.24
N ARG A 6 -6.39 17.79 -53.12
CA ARG A 6 -5.80 17.45 -51.85
C ARG A 6 -6.64 16.33 -51.19
N GLU A 7 -6.11 15.12 -51.18
CA GLU A 7 -6.63 14.06 -50.34
C GLU A 7 -6.32 14.37 -48.85
N ILE A 8 -7.35 14.67 -48.07
CA ILE A 8 -7.28 14.75 -46.62
C ILE A 8 -7.45 13.32 -46.09
N ALA A 9 -6.37 12.64 -45.78
CA ALA A 9 -6.41 11.37 -45.07
C ALA A 9 -6.80 11.66 -43.60
N ALA A 10 -8.03 11.35 -43.23
CA ALA A 10 -8.49 11.37 -41.85
C ALA A 10 -7.89 10.18 -41.11
N LEU A 11 -6.90 10.44 -40.27
CA LEU A 11 -6.29 9.46 -39.38
C LEU A 11 -7.27 9.20 -38.22
N PHE A 12 -8.08 8.16 -38.30
CA PHE A 12 -8.86 7.67 -37.17
C PHE A 12 -7.94 7.00 -36.16
N ALA A 13 -7.57 7.71 -35.12
CA ALA A 13 -6.92 7.10 -33.95
C ALA A 13 -7.95 6.20 -33.25
N VAL A 14 -7.85 4.90 -33.43
CA VAL A 14 -8.59 3.93 -32.64
C VAL A 14 -8.02 3.98 -31.21
N ILE A 15 -8.70 4.68 -30.32
CA ILE A 15 -8.41 4.61 -28.90
C ILE A 15 -8.81 3.19 -28.45
N MET A 16 -7.84 2.30 -28.36
CA MET A 16 -8.02 1.04 -27.66
C MET A 16 -8.24 1.36 -26.19
N ILE A 17 -9.49 1.41 -25.78
CA ILE A 17 -9.86 1.39 -24.37
C ILE A 17 -9.46 0.00 -23.86
N ALA A 18 -8.28 -0.10 -23.23
CA ALA A 18 -7.90 -1.30 -22.52
C ALA A 18 -9.00 -1.58 -21.48
N ALA A 19 -9.70 -2.70 -21.63
CA ALA A 19 -10.70 -3.13 -20.67
C ALA A 19 -10.03 -3.20 -19.30
N ILE A 20 -10.48 -2.37 -18.37
CA ILE A 20 -10.05 -2.43 -16.97
C ILE A 20 -10.50 -3.82 -16.49
N PRO A 21 -9.58 -4.68 -16.03
CA PRO A 21 -9.98 -6.00 -15.57
C PRO A 21 -10.99 -5.83 -14.43
N VAL A 22 -12.17 -6.39 -14.62
CA VAL A 22 -13.18 -6.47 -13.56
C VAL A 22 -12.59 -7.40 -12.51
N VAL A 23 -12.24 -6.85 -11.35
CA VAL A 23 -11.89 -7.69 -10.19
C VAL A 23 -13.19 -8.33 -9.75
N ALA A 24 -13.24 -9.66 -9.81
CA ALA A 24 -14.41 -10.38 -9.32
C ALA A 24 -14.61 -10.13 -7.82
N ALA A 25 -15.85 -10.05 -7.38
CA ALA A 25 -16.16 -9.96 -5.96
C ALA A 25 -15.53 -11.17 -5.23
N PRO A 26 -15.01 -11.00 -4.01
CA PRO A 26 -14.40 -12.10 -3.28
C PRO A 26 -15.46 -13.14 -2.91
N VAL A 27 -15.05 -14.41 -2.89
CA VAL A 27 -15.88 -15.46 -2.27
C VAL A 27 -15.72 -15.31 -0.76
N VAL A 28 -16.82 -14.98 -0.07
CA VAL A 28 -16.83 -14.73 1.37
C VAL A 28 -17.43 -15.94 2.09
N PRO A 29 -16.65 -16.65 2.94
CA PRO A 29 -17.17 -17.74 3.77
C PRO A 29 -18.22 -17.26 4.78
N GLU A 30 -19.13 -18.15 5.21
CA GLU A 30 -20.22 -17.81 6.13
C GLU A 30 -19.74 -17.27 7.50
N ASN A 31 -18.59 -17.74 7.96
CA ASN A 31 -17.97 -17.30 9.22
C ASN A 31 -17.23 -15.94 9.11
N ILE A 32 -17.25 -15.28 7.94
CA ILE A 32 -16.67 -13.97 7.72
C ILE A 32 -17.75 -12.93 7.48
N ALA A 33 -17.67 -11.80 8.16
CA ALA A 33 -18.43 -10.60 7.87
C ALA A 33 -17.71 -9.79 6.79
N TRP A 34 -18.40 -9.46 5.71
CA TRP A 34 -17.92 -8.59 4.66
C TRP A 34 -18.67 -7.26 4.70
N HIS A 35 -17.91 -6.18 4.73
CA HIS A 35 -18.42 -4.81 4.69
C HIS A 35 -17.83 -4.10 3.49
N GLU A 36 -18.66 -3.49 2.67
CA GLU A 36 -18.24 -2.88 1.41
C GLU A 36 -18.55 -1.38 1.40
N ALA A 37 -17.66 -0.62 0.77
CA ALA A 37 -17.82 0.81 0.53
C ALA A 37 -18.08 1.67 1.79
N ILE A 38 -17.42 1.35 2.89
CA ILE A 38 -17.47 2.17 4.12
C ILE A 38 -16.65 3.44 3.89
N GLU A 39 -17.24 4.59 4.15
CA GLU A 39 -16.52 5.87 4.13
C GLU A 39 -15.63 6.00 5.36
N TYR A 40 -14.33 6.19 5.16
CA TYR A 40 -13.38 6.40 6.26
C TYR A 40 -12.87 7.84 6.36
N ALA A 41 -12.96 8.61 5.29
CA ALA A 41 -12.61 10.03 5.24
C ALA A 41 -13.25 10.67 4.00
N ALA A 42 -13.39 11.99 4.03
CA ALA A 42 -13.88 12.77 2.88
C ALA A 42 -13.03 14.03 2.67
N PRO A 43 -11.72 13.91 2.34
CA PRO A 43 -10.92 15.07 2.02
C PRO A 43 -11.50 15.75 0.77
N ASP A 44 -11.53 17.07 0.78
CA ASP A 44 -12.05 17.88 -0.32
C ASP A 44 -13.55 17.57 -0.65
N GLY A 45 -14.29 17.02 0.32
CA GLY A 45 -15.71 16.65 0.17
C GLY A 45 -15.98 15.41 -0.69
N LYS A 46 -14.94 14.67 -1.08
CA LYS A 46 -15.06 13.41 -1.82
C LYS A 46 -14.80 12.22 -0.90
N PRO A 47 -15.70 11.22 -0.85
CA PRO A 47 -15.54 10.09 0.03
C PRO A 47 -14.36 9.20 -0.38
N LEU A 48 -13.56 8.83 0.59
CA LEU A 48 -12.57 7.75 0.49
C LEU A 48 -13.16 6.53 1.18
N LEU A 49 -13.15 5.41 0.47
CA LEU A 49 -13.86 4.20 0.86
C LEU A 49 -12.91 3.08 1.20
N LEU A 50 -13.34 2.21 2.11
CA LEU A 50 -12.69 0.92 2.40
C LEU A 50 -13.69 -0.23 2.23
N ASN A 51 -13.15 -1.43 1.94
CA ASN A 51 -13.85 -2.69 2.12
C ASN A 51 -13.18 -3.43 3.27
N MET A 52 -13.94 -4.19 4.06
CA MET A 52 -13.41 -4.84 5.25
C MET A 52 -13.98 -6.23 5.43
N ALA A 53 -13.10 -7.18 5.74
CA ALA A 53 -13.44 -8.53 6.18
C ALA A 53 -13.13 -8.68 7.67
N ALA A 54 -14.06 -9.28 8.43
CA ALA A 54 -13.89 -9.50 9.86
C ALA A 54 -14.40 -10.89 10.27
N PRO A 55 -13.78 -11.57 11.24
CA PRO A 55 -14.31 -12.81 11.80
C PRO A 55 -15.68 -12.57 12.45
N ARG A 56 -16.68 -13.41 12.13
CA ARG A 56 -17.97 -13.41 12.86
C ARG A 56 -17.81 -14.06 14.22
N ASP A 57 -17.04 -15.13 14.28
CA ASP A 57 -16.83 -15.96 15.46
C ASP A 57 -15.55 -15.53 16.21
N GLY A 58 -15.46 -15.99 17.47
CA GLY A 58 -14.34 -15.68 18.35
C GLY A 58 -14.58 -14.49 19.28
N ALA A 59 -13.87 -14.49 20.40
CA ALA A 59 -14.10 -13.53 21.47
C ALA A 59 -13.61 -12.10 21.13
N GLY A 60 -12.64 -11.94 20.19
CA GLY A 60 -11.98 -10.64 19.98
C GLY A 60 -11.30 -10.09 21.27
N PRO A 61 -10.82 -8.86 21.27
CA PRO A 61 -10.61 -8.05 20.08
C PRO A 61 -9.54 -8.63 19.15
N PHE A 62 -9.75 -8.48 17.85
CA PHE A 62 -8.87 -9.02 16.82
C PHE A 62 -7.81 -8.00 16.41
N PRO A 63 -6.58 -8.41 16.10
CA PRO A 63 -5.63 -7.52 15.43
C PRO A 63 -6.17 -7.11 14.06
N ALA A 64 -5.79 -5.91 13.57
CA ALA A 64 -6.25 -5.41 12.30
C ALA A 64 -5.10 -5.20 11.31
N ILE A 65 -5.41 -5.25 10.00
CA ILE A 65 -4.45 -5.03 8.93
C ILE A 65 -5.08 -4.08 7.90
N VAL A 66 -4.40 -2.96 7.61
CA VAL A 66 -4.75 -2.09 6.49
C VAL A 66 -3.98 -2.55 5.25
N CYS A 67 -4.69 -2.86 4.16
CA CYS A 67 -4.15 -3.31 2.88
C CYS A 67 -4.23 -2.17 1.85
N ILE A 68 -3.09 -1.82 1.23
CA ILE A 68 -2.93 -0.65 0.38
C ILE A 68 -2.52 -1.10 -1.03
N HIS A 69 -3.38 -0.80 -2.02
CA HIS A 69 -3.16 -1.23 -3.40
C HIS A 69 -1.99 -0.52 -4.08
N GLY A 70 -1.40 -1.18 -5.09
CA GLY A 70 -0.42 -0.59 -6.00
C GLY A 70 -1.05 0.27 -7.10
N GLY A 71 -0.26 0.55 -8.14
CA GLY A 71 -0.71 1.31 -9.32
C GLY A 71 0.04 2.61 -9.54
N GLY A 72 1.29 2.71 -9.07
CA GLY A 72 2.17 3.87 -9.32
C GLY A 72 1.60 5.19 -8.77
N PHE A 73 0.85 5.16 -7.69
CA PHE A 73 0.17 6.33 -7.08
C PHE A 73 -0.85 7.03 -8.00
N ARG A 74 -1.08 6.54 -9.21
CA ARG A 74 -1.93 7.15 -10.25
C ARG A 74 -3.07 6.28 -10.74
N ALA A 75 -3.09 5.03 -10.33
CA ALA A 75 -4.08 4.03 -10.71
C ALA A 75 -4.27 3.02 -9.59
N GLY A 76 -5.14 2.05 -9.80
CA GLY A 76 -5.46 1.00 -8.83
C GLY A 76 -6.78 1.26 -8.12
N LYS A 77 -7.20 0.28 -7.36
CA LYS A 77 -8.46 0.32 -6.61
C LYS A 77 -8.40 -0.62 -5.40
N ARG A 78 -9.16 -0.31 -4.34
CA ARG A 78 -9.19 -1.09 -3.10
C ARG A 78 -9.53 -2.56 -3.33
N GLU A 79 -10.43 -2.85 -4.28
CA GLU A 79 -10.89 -4.21 -4.59
C GLU A 79 -9.75 -5.17 -4.96
N SER A 80 -8.57 -4.65 -5.29
CA SER A 80 -7.39 -5.48 -5.60
C SER A 80 -6.94 -6.37 -4.44
N HIS A 81 -7.29 -6.04 -3.20
CA HIS A 81 -6.93 -6.81 -2.01
C HIS A 81 -8.13 -7.45 -1.31
N ASP A 82 -9.35 -7.40 -1.87
CA ASP A 82 -10.55 -7.97 -1.25
C ASP A 82 -10.36 -9.45 -0.89
N ALA A 83 -9.87 -10.26 -1.83
CA ALA A 83 -9.61 -11.68 -1.59
C ALA A 83 -8.55 -11.91 -0.49
N LEU A 84 -7.52 -11.07 -0.41
CA LEU A 84 -6.53 -11.15 0.66
C LEU A 84 -7.12 -10.77 2.01
N CYS A 85 -8.00 -9.76 2.06
CA CYS A 85 -8.71 -9.37 3.28
C CYS A 85 -9.57 -10.53 3.82
N VAL A 86 -10.29 -11.26 2.95
CA VAL A 86 -11.04 -12.44 3.35
C VAL A 86 -10.12 -13.51 3.95
N LYS A 87 -9.01 -13.84 3.31
CA LYS A 87 -8.03 -14.82 3.81
C LYS A 87 -7.41 -14.41 5.16
N LEU A 88 -7.15 -13.12 5.35
CA LEU A 88 -6.67 -12.59 6.62
C LEU A 88 -7.76 -12.72 7.71
N ALA A 89 -9.03 -12.49 7.36
CA ALA A 89 -10.14 -12.65 8.30
C ALA A 89 -10.35 -14.12 8.69
N GLU A 90 -10.19 -15.07 7.78
CA GLU A 90 -10.19 -16.51 8.10
C GLU A 90 -9.08 -16.90 9.10
N ARG A 91 -8.02 -16.10 9.17
CA ARG A 91 -6.91 -16.26 10.13
C ARG A 91 -7.08 -15.47 11.43
N GLY A 92 -8.22 -14.81 11.62
CA GLY A 92 -8.53 -14.09 12.86
C GLY A 92 -8.05 -12.64 12.88
N TYR A 93 -7.95 -11.99 11.73
CA TYR A 93 -7.68 -10.57 11.61
C TYR A 93 -8.93 -9.81 11.17
N VAL A 94 -9.06 -8.56 11.55
CA VAL A 94 -9.90 -7.61 10.81
C VAL A 94 -9.04 -7.00 9.73
N ALA A 95 -9.38 -7.19 8.45
CA ALA A 95 -8.57 -6.72 7.34
C ALA A 95 -9.36 -5.75 6.46
N ALA A 96 -8.81 -4.55 6.27
CA ALA A 96 -9.44 -3.50 5.47
C ALA A 96 -8.56 -3.12 4.29
N THR A 97 -9.12 -3.10 3.09
CA THR A 97 -8.48 -2.55 1.90
C THR A 97 -9.04 -1.17 1.59
N VAL A 98 -8.18 -0.22 1.25
CA VAL A 98 -8.51 1.20 1.23
C VAL A 98 -8.26 1.83 -0.14
N SER A 99 -9.16 2.72 -0.57
CA SER A 99 -8.86 3.67 -1.64
C SER A 99 -8.06 4.84 -1.08
N TYR A 100 -7.30 5.52 -1.93
CA TYR A 100 -6.59 6.74 -1.60
C TYR A 100 -6.56 7.66 -2.80
N ARG A 101 -6.36 8.96 -2.60
CA ARG A 101 -6.32 9.96 -3.67
C ARG A 101 -5.13 9.74 -4.60
N LEU A 102 -5.39 9.80 -5.91
CA LEU A 102 -4.44 9.44 -6.96
C LEU A 102 -3.87 10.68 -7.66
N ALA A 103 -2.61 10.57 -8.08
CA ALA A 103 -1.96 11.53 -8.96
C ALA A 103 -2.50 11.40 -10.41
N PRO A 104 -2.41 12.44 -11.23
CA PRO A 104 -1.81 13.75 -10.96
C PRO A 104 -2.72 14.72 -10.19
N ASP A 105 -4.04 14.41 -10.06
CA ASP A 105 -5.02 15.31 -9.43
C ASP A 105 -4.66 15.58 -7.96
N HIS A 106 -4.11 14.57 -7.29
CA HIS A 106 -3.68 14.67 -5.90
C HIS A 106 -2.25 14.18 -5.74
N GLN A 107 -1.32 15.14 -5.67
CA GLN A 107 0.10 14.87 -5.53
C GLN A 107 0.49 14.52 -4.09
N PHE A 108 1.73 14.04 -3.91
CA PHE A 108 2.33 13.87 -2.59
C PHE A 108 2.19 15.16 -1.75
N PRO A 109 1.77 15.09 -0.48
CA PRO A 109 1.60 13.89 0.34
C PRO A 109 0.14 13.35 0.45
N ALA A 110 -0.80 13.71 -0.45
CA ALA A 110 -2.22 13.41 -0.30
C ALA A 110 -2.50 11.93 0.03
N ALA A 111 -1.94 10.98 -0.73
CA ALA A 111 -2.12 9.55 -0.49
C ALA A 111 -1.58 9.10 0.89
N VAL A 112 -0.52 9.74 1.39
CA VAL A 112 0.01 9.45 2.74
C VAL A 112 -0.98 9.89 3.82
N HIS A 113 -1.56 11.07 3.66
CA HIS A 113 -2.62 11.57 4.57
C HIS A 113 -3.83 10.62 4.60
N ASP A 114 -4.20 10.07 3.44
CA ASP A 114 -5.36 9.21 3.31
C ASP A 114 -5.16 7.86 3.99
N VAL A 115 -4.02 7.20 3.77
CA VAL A 115 -3.75 5.90 4.43
C VAL A 115 -3.56 6.06 5.95
N LYS A 116 -3.05 7.21 6.42
CA LYS A 116 -3.02 7.53 7.84
C LYS A 116 -4.43 7.75 8.41
N ALA A 117 -5.30 8.41 7.66
CA ALA A 117 -6.71 8.57 8.04
C ALA A 117 -7.43 7.21 8.14
N ALA A 118 -7.11 6.24 7.26
CA ALA A 118 -7.67 4.89 7.34
C ALA A 118 -7.24 4.16 8.62
N VAL A 119 -5.97 4.26 9.02
CA VAL A 119 -5.50 3.70 10.30
C VAL A 119 -6.22 4.35 11.49
N ARG A 120 -6.37 5.67 11.48
CA ARG A 120 -7.13 6.38 12.53
C ARG A 120 -8.60 5.96 12.56
N TRP A 121 -9.20 5.73 11.40
CA TRP A 121 -10.58 5.26 11.31
C TRP A 121 -10.76 3.87 11.94
N LEU A 122 -9.88 2.91 11.60
CA LEU A 122 -9.90 1.57 12.22
C LEU A 122 -9.79 1.66 13.74
N ARG A 123 -8.95 2.54 14.25
CA ARG A 123 -8.74 2.74 15.68
C ARG A 123 -9.94 3.40 16.36
N ALA A 124 -10.58 4.36 15.68
CA ALA A 124 -11.78 5.03 16.19
C ALA A 124 -13.01 4.12 16.24
N HIS A 125 -13.08 3.10 15.37
CA HIS A 125 -14.18 2.14 15.30
C HIS A 125 -13.81 0.78 15.89
N ALA A 126 -12.81 0.76 16.77
CA ALA A 126 -12.27 -0.48 17.35
C ALA A 126 -13.35 -1.30 18.07
N ASP A 127 -14.21 -0.68 18.86
CA ASP A 127 -15.29 -1.34 19.59
C ASP A 127 -16.35 -1.91 18.64
N GLU A 128 -16.73 -1.16 17.59
CA GLU A 128 -17.75 -1.55 16.62
C GLU A 128 -17.35 -2.81 15.83
N TYR A 129 -16.08 -2.89 15.42
CA TYR A 129 -15.57 -4.00 14.60
C TYR A 129 -14.72 -4.99 15.39
N ARG A 130 -14.72 -4.90 16.72
CA ARG A 130 -13.95 -5.77 17.62
C ARG A 130 -12.45 -5.79 17.29
N ILE A 131 -11.89 -4.63 16.96
CA ILE A 131 -10.46 -4.42 16.66
C ILE A 131 -9.70 -4.19 17.96
N ASP A 132 -8.49 -4.76 18.07
CA ASP A 132 -7.52 -4.33 19.08
C ASP A 132 -6.77 -3.09 18.56
N PRO A 133 -7.01 -1.90 19.11
CA PRO A 133 -6.41 -0.67 18.62
C PRO A 133 -4.89 -0.60 18.80
N ALA A 134 -4.31 -1.45 19.64
CA ALA A 134 -2.87 -1.54 19.84
C ALA A 134 -2.18 -2.47 18.82
N ARG A 135 -2.93 -3.31 18.11
CA ARG A 135 -2.41 -4.33 17.20
C ARG A 135 -2.90 -4.10 15.77
N ILE A 136 -2.52 -2.96 15.19
CA ILE A 136 -2.82 -2.63 13.80
C ILE A 136 -1.53 -2.73 12.98
N GLY A 137 -1.54 -3.56 11.94
CA GLY A 137 -0.47 -3.69 10.94
C GLY A 137 -0.84 -3.05 9.61
N ALA A 138 0.16 -2.87 8.76
CA ALA A 138 -0.04 -2.38 7.39
C ALA A 138 0.60 -3.33 6.36
N LEU A 139 -0.06 -3.46 5.22
CA LEU A 139 0.44 -4.19 4.06
C LEU A 139 0.21 -3.37 2.81
N GLY A 140 1.14 -3.41 1.86
CA GLY A 140 0.91 -2.80 0.57
C GLY A 140 1.76 -3.39 -0.54
N THR A 141 1.28 -3.24 -1.78
CA THR A 141 1.96 -3.72 -2.98
C THR A 141 2.45 -2.55 -3.83
N SER A 142 3.69 -2.58 -4.34
CA SER A 142 4.26 -1.54 -5.22
C SER A 142 4.14 -0.14 -4.59
N ALA A 143 3.48 0.81 -5.23
CA ALA A 143 3.18 2.13 -4.64
C ALA A 143 2.50 2.02 -3.26
N GLY A 144 1.57 1.06 -3.08
CA GLY A 144 0.97 0.77 -1.78
C GLY A 144 1.98 0.25 -0.76
N GLY A 145 3.00 -0.50 -1.19
CA GLY A 145 4.12 -0.93 -0.35
C GLY A 145 4.92 0.24 0.21
N SER A 146 5.19 1.23 -0.64
CA SER A 146 5.82 2.48 -0.21
C SER A 146 4.95 3.28 0.77
N LEU A 147 3.61 3.32 0.54
CA LEU A 147 2.67 3.97 1.46
C LEU A 147 2.57 3.24 2.80
N ALA A 148 2.51 1.90 2.79
CA ALA A 148 2.54 1.10 4.01
C ALA A 148 3.84 1.32 4.79
N GLN A 149 4.97 1.41 4.09
CA GLN A 149 6.25 1.70 4.72
C GLN A 149 6.30 3.12 5.31
N LEU A 150 5.71 4.11 4.64
CA LEU A 150 5.57 5.46 5.21
C LEU A 150 4.74 5.45 6.49
N LEU A 151 3.67 4.65 6.60
CA LEU A 151 2.96 4.47 7.87
C LEU A 151 3.91 4.00 8.97
N GLY A 152 4.74 2.98 8.68
CA GLY A 152 5.65 2.39 9.66
C GLY A 152 6.81 3.27 10.12
N VAL A 153 7.19 4.28 9.33
CA VAL A 153 8.38 5.12 9.64
C VAL A 153 8.05 6.59 9.93
N THR A 154 6.80 7.02 9.76
CA THR A 154 6.40 8.43 9.95
C THR A 154 5.35 8.60 11.05
N ALA A 155 5.26 7.68 12.01
CA ALA A 155 4.50 7.89 13.22
C ALA A 155 4.95 9.23 13.87
N HIS A 156 3.99 10.03 14.29
CA HIS A 156 4.24 11.32 14.95
C HIS A 156 4.96 12.38 14.11
N VAL A 157 4.98 12.26 12.77
CA VAL A 157 5.50 13.31 11.88
C VAL A 157 4.33 14.20 11.43
N PRO A 158 4.12 15.40 12.05
CA PRO A 158 2.88 16.18 11.90
C PRO A 158 2.49 16.49 10.45
N ARG A 159 3.45 16.78 9.59
CA ARG A 159 3.21 17.12 8.20
C ARG A 159 2.61 15.96 7.37
N PHE A 160 2.66 14.74 7.87
CA PHE A 160 2.10 13.55 7.21
C PHE A 160 0.77 13.09 7.80
N GLU A 161 0.31 13.71 8.91
CA GLU A 161 -0.97 13.31 9.52
C GLU A 161 -2.17 13.73 8.68
N GLY A 162 -2.09 14.85 7.97
CA GLY A 162 -3.22 15.38 7.22
C GLY A 162 -4.38 15.80 8.13
N THR A 163 -5.49 16.17 7.51
CA THR A 163 -6.72 16.64 8.19
C THR A 163 -7.90 15.68 8.05
N GLY A 164 -7.71 14.52 7.39
CA GLY A 164 -8.75 13.51 7.20
C GLY A 164 -9.13 12.83 8.51
N GLY A 165 -10.41 12.64 8.77
CA GLY A 165 -11.09 11.92 9.83
C GLY A 165 -10.33 11.53 11.12
N ASN A 166 -11.03 11.52 12.24
CA ASN A 166 -10.55 11.00 13.53
C ASN A 166 -9.19 11.56 14.01
N PRO A 167 -8.97 12.90 14.04
CA PRO A 167 -7.65 13.51 14.24
C PRO A 167 -7.06 13.27 15.63
N VAL A 168 -7.87 12.84 16.61
CA VAL A 168 -7.41 12.52 17.98
C VAL A 168 -6.85 11.11 18.10
N GLN A 169 -7.07 10.25 17.10
CA GLN A 169 -6.52 8.90 17.09
C GLN A 169 -5.11 8.91 16.50
N PRO A 170 -4.18 8.10 17.04
CA PRO A 170 -2.85 7.94 16.43
C PRO A 170 -2.92 7.16 15.11
N SER A 171 -1.97 7.40 14.21
CA SER A 171 -1.86 6.75 12.90
C SER A 171 -0.72 5.74 12.80
N ASP A 172 -0.06 5.44 13.91
CA ASP A 172 1.02 4.46 13.99
C ASP A 172 0.53 3.04 13.70
N VAL A 173 1.44 2.20 13.22
CA VAL A 173 1.19 0.77 13.01
C VAL A 173 2.28 -0.05 13.70
N ALA A 174 1.91 -1.23 14.20
CA ALA A 174 2.82 -2.10 14.95
C ALA A 174 3.84 -2.79 14.04
N CYS A 175 3.46 -3.12 12.80
CA CYS A 175 4.35 -3.77 11.84
C CYS A 175 3.90 -3.54 10.39
N VAL A 176 4.82 -3.76 9.43
CA VAL A 176 4.61 -3.50 8.00
C VAL A 176 5.06 -4.68 7.16
N VAL A 177 4.24 -5.07 6.18
CA VAL A 177 4.64 -5.91 5.06
C VAL A 177 4.69 -5.05 3.80
N ASN A 178 5.90 -4.79 3.31
CA ASN A 178 6.16 -4.05 2.08
C ASN A 178 6.45 -5.02 0.93
N ILE A 179 5.52 -5.14 0.00
CA ILE A 179 5.64 -6.03 -1.14
C ILE A 179 6.11 -5.23 -2.35
N TYR A 180 7.36 -5.40 -2.73
CA TYR A 180 8.07 -4.73 -3.85
C TYR A 180 7.81 -3.21 -3.96
N GLY A 181 7.68 -2.51 -2.85
CA GLY A 181 7.56 -1.04 -2.82
C GLY A 181 8.92 -0.35 -2.84
N ALA A 182 9.00 0.79 -3.53
CA ALA A 182 10.19 1.63 -3.51
C ALA A 182 10.36 2.35 -2.17
N ASN A 183 11.60 2.47 -1.70
CA ASN A 183 11.93 3.05 -0.40
C ASN A 183 12.87 4.28 -0.48
N ASP A 184 13.56 4.46 -1.61
CA ASP A 184 14.37 5.64 -1.93
C ASP A 184 14.05 6.12 -3.36
N PHE A 185 13.16 7.08 -3.48
CA PHE A 185 12.74 7.61 -4.78
C PHE A 185 13.84 8.45 -5.45
N THR A 186 14.86 8.85 -4.73
CA THR A 186 16.01 9.57 -5.32
C THR A 186 16.90 8.65 -6.16
N LYS A 187 16.79 7.33 -5.96
CA LYS A 187 17.55 6.31 -6.68
C LYS A 187 16.69 5.50 -7.67
N SER A 188 15.41 5.84 -7.86
CA SER A 188 14.53 5.10 -8.77
C SER A 188 14.81 5.40 -10.24
N TYR A 189 15.22 6.60 -10.58
CA TYR A 189 15.51 6.99 -11.95
C TYR A 189 16.70 6.22 -12.52
N GLY A 190 16.52 5.68 -13.74
CA GLY A 190 17.52 4.83 -14.39
C GLY A 190 17.61 3.38 -13.87
N ARG A 191 16.84 3.03 -12.84
CA ARG A 191 16.75 1.68 -12.28
C ARG A 191 15.35 1.07 -12.38
N SER A 192 14.32 1.90 -12.37
CA SER A 192 12.92 1.49 -12.47
C SER A 192 12.38 1.87 -13.85
N LYS A 193 11.70 0.93 -14.48
CA LYS A 193 11.24 1.02 -15.88
C LYS A 193 10.35 2.22 -16.16
N ASP A 194 9.49 2.59 -15.24
CA ASP A 194 8.48 3.63 -15.38
C ASP A 194 8.66 4.83 -14.44
N ALA A 195 9.77 4.90 -13.72
CA ALA A 195 10.04 5.99 -12.75
C ALA A 195 9.93 7.39 -13.38
N HIS A 196 10.39 7.56 -14.62
CA HIS A 196 10.32 8.84 -15.36
C HIS A 196 8.89 9.29 -15.70
N VAL A 197 7.92 8.38 -15.68
CA VAL A 197 6.51 8.68 -15.91
C VAL A 197 5.74 8.83 -14.59
N VAL A 198 5.95 7.90 -13.68
CA VAL A 198 5.16 7.77 -12.45
C VAL A 198 5.53 8.82 -11.41
N LEU A 199 6.84 9.01 -11.16
CA LEU A 199 7.28 9.86 -10.05
C LEU A 199 7.02 11.35 -10.29
N PRO A 200 7.20 11.91 -11.51
CA PRO A 200 6.83 13.30 -11.76
C PRO A 200 5.34 13.58 -11.56
N LEU A 201 4.46 12.64 -11.88
CA LEU A 201 3.02 12.79 -11.63
C LEU A 201 2.72 12.86 -10.13
N TRP A 202 3.35 12.00 -9.34
CA TRP A 202 3.10 11.94 -7.90
C TRP A 202 3.78 13.08 -7.15
N PHE A 203 5.04 13.42 -7.50
CA PHE A 203 5.78 14.48 -6.82
C PHE A 203 5.56 15.89 -7.38
N GLY A 204 4.86 16.03 -8.51
CA GLY A 204 4.63 17.31 -9.19
C GLY A 204 5.81 17.76 -10.05
N GLY A 205 6.80 16.90 -10.25
CA GLY A 205 7.99 17.13 -11.08
C GLY A 205 9.04 16.05 -10.84
N ASP A 206 10.08 16.06 -11.65
CA ASP A 206 11.17 15.09 -11.58
C ASP A 206 12.16 15.36 -10.44
N LEU A 207 13.15 14.49 -10.29
CA LEU A 207 14.16 14.59 -9.23
C LEU A 207 15.00 15.87 -9.33
N SER A 208 15.23 16.40 -10.54
CA SER A 208 16.05 17.63 -10.73
C SER A 208 15.30 18.86 -10.23
N THR A 209 13.99 18.89 -10.37
CA THR A 209 13.13 20.03 -10.04
C THR A 209 12.47 19.92 -8.66
N HIS A 210 12.17 18.68 -8.20
CA HIS A 210 11.42 18.42 -6.97
C HIS A 210 12.14 17.49 -5.99
N ARG A 211 13.48 17.58 -5.90
CA ARG A 211 14.32 16.72 -5.04
C ARG A 211 13.85 16.62 -3.60
N ALA A 212 13.44 17.74 -3.01
CA ALA A 212 12.98 17.77 -1.62
C ALA A 212 11.72 16.90 -1.40
N ARG A 213 10.80 16.86 -2.38
CA ARG A 213 9.60 16.02 -2.33
C ARG A 213 9.95 14.53 -2.49
N HIS A 214 10.91 14.19 -3.37
CA HIS A 214 11.39 12.81 -3.53
C HIS A 214 12.05 12.31 -2.23
N ILE A 215 12.89 13.11 -1.58
CA ILE A 215 13.46 12.78 -0.26
C ILE A 215 12.34 12.59 0.76
N ALA A 216 11.41 13.55 0.84
CA ALA A 216 10.32 13.52 1.80
C ALA A 216 9.38 12.32 1.63
N GLY A 217 9.13 11.90 0.39
CA GLY A 217 8.30 10.73 0.08
C GLY A 217 9.02 9.38 0.22
N SER A 218 10.34 9.38 0.40
CA SER A 218 11.13 8.16 0.51
C SER A 218 11.14 7.62 1.94
N PRO A 219 10.54 6.44 2.20
CA PRO A 219 10.51 5.84 3.55
C PRO A 219 11.89 5.72 4.20
N LEU A 220 12.92 5.41 3.41
CA LEU A 220 14.29 5.20 3.89
C LEU A 220 14.84 6.35 4.75
N PHE A 221 14.47 7.60 4.43
CA PHE A 221 14.97 8.78 5.14
C PHE A 221 14.26 9.05 6.47
N TRP A 222 13.18 8.32 6.76
CA TRP A 222 12.40 8.46 7.99
C TRP A 222 12.66 7.36 9.02
N VAL A 223 13.52 6.40 8.69
CA VAL A 223 13.86 5.29 9.60
C VAL A 223 14.55 5.83 10.85
N THR A 224 13.94 5.55 11.99
CA THR A 224 14.45 5.80 13.35
C THR A 224 14.30 4.53 14.18
N PRO A 225 14.88 4.44 15.39
CA PRO A 225 14.64 3.30 16.29
C PRO A 225 13.17 3.06 16.67
N ALA A 226 12.29 4.04 16.46
CA ALA A 226 10.85 3.92 16.69
C ALA A 226 10.06 3.44 15.45
N ALA A 227 10.74 3.08 14.35
CA ALA A 227 10.08 2.55 13.17
C ALA A 227 9.44 1.17 13.46
N ALA A 228 8.35 0.88 12.76
CA ALA A 228 7.65 -0.40 12.88
C ALA A 228 8.48 -1.57 12.35
N ALA A 229 8.36 -2.74 13.00
CA ALA A 229 8.94 -3.97 12.48
C ALA A 229 8.50 -4.20 11.03
N THR A 230 9.41 -4.60 10.15
CA THR A 230 9.15 -4.62 8.71
C THR A 230 9.59 -5.93 8.05
N ARG A 231 8.72 -6.50 7.21
CA ARG A 231 9.09 -7.52 6.22
C ARG A 231 8.97 -6.94 4.82
N CYS A 232 10.05 -7.02 4.04
CA CYS A 232 9.99 -6.81 2.61
C CYS A 232 9.84 -8.16 1.88
N ILE A 233 9.03 -8.19 0.80
CA ILE A 233 8.91 -9.34 -0.10
C ILE A 233 9.18 -8.81 -1.51
N HIS A 234 10.23 -9.31 -2.21
CA HIS A 234 10.63 -8.77 -3.49
C HIS A 234 11.07 -9.85 -4.47
N GLY A 235 10.72 -9.70 -5.73
CA GLY A 235 11.18 -10.56 -6.80
C GLY A 235 12.58 -10.16 -7.28
N SER A 236 13.51 -11.12 -7.46
CA SER A 236 14.89 -10.81 -7.85
C SER A 236 15.03 -10.32 -9.30
N ALA A 237 14.01 -10.51 -10.15
CA ALA A 237 13.96 -10.03 -11.53
C ALA A 237 12.95 -8.88 -11.74
N ASP A 238 12.67 -8.10 -10.70
CA ASP A 238 11.75 -6.95 -10.79
C ASP A 238 12.40 -5.78 -11.55
N ASP A 239 11.81 -5.41 -12.70
CA ASP A 239 12.26 -4.31 -13.56
C ASP A 239 11.46 -2.99 -13.38
N HIS A 240 10.37 -3.02 -12.60
CA HIS A 240 9.58 -1.83 -12.25
C HIS A 240 10.08 -1.15 -11.00
N VAL A 241 10.42 -1.93 -9.97
CA VAL A 241 11.05 -1.46 -8.74
C VAL A 241 12.29 -2.30 -8.48
N ALA A 242 13.46 -1.70 -8.57
CA ALA A 242 14.71 -2.42 -8.40
C ALA A 242 14.76 -3.13 -7.03
N PRO A 243 15.14 -4.44 -6.97
CA PRO A 243 15.14 -5.22 -5.73
C PRO A 243 16.01 -4.62 -4.61
N GLU A 244 17.03 -3.87 -4.99
CA GLU A 244 17.91 -3.15 -4.05
C GLU A 244 17.16 -2.15 -3.17
N GLN A 245 15.97 -1.68 -3.61
CA GLN A 245 15.12 -0.80 -2.80
C GLN A 245 14.72 -1.44 -1.48
N SER A 246 14.41 -2.74 -1.49
CA SER A 246 14.12 -3.50 -0.28
C SER A 246 15.38 -3.74 0.54
N GLN A 247 16.50 -4.11 -0.08
CA GLN A 247 17.76 -4.34 0.64
C GLN A 247 18.22 -3.07 1.37
N TRP A 248 18.20 -1.90 0.69
CA TRP A 248 18.59 -0.64 1.34
C TRP A 248 17.71 -0.31 2.55
N LEU A 249 16.41 -0.60 2.48
CA LEU A 249 15.52 -0.38 3.62
C LEU A 249 15.87 -1.31 4.78
N ILE A 250 16.06 -2.62 4.51
CA ILE A 250 16.41 -3.60 5.54
C ILE A 250 17.74 -3.24 6.21
N ASP A 251 18.75 -2.87 5.43
CA ASP A 251 20.04 -2.43 5.98
C ASP A 251 19.87 -1.19 6.89
N ARG A 252 19.02 -0.25 6.48
CA ARG A 252 18.75 0.96 7.25
C ARG A 252 17.97 0.68 8.53
N LEU A 253 16.98 -0.22 8.50
CA LEU A 253 16.23 -0.65 9.68
C LEU A 253 17.12 -1.41 10.65
N ALA A 254 17.97 -2.32 10.15
CA ALA A 254 18.94 -3.03 10.97
C ALA A 254 19.94 -2.08 11.67
N ALA A 255 20.43 -1.07 10.96
CA ALA A 255 21.31 -0.03 11.54
C ALA A 255 20.59 0.82 12.61
N ALA A 256 19.27 0.88 12.59
CA ALA A 256 18.43 1.53 13.62
C ALA A 256 17.97 0.55 14.72
N ALA A 257 18.45 -0.71 14.72
CA ALA A 257 18.03 -1.79 15.63
C ALA A 257 16.52 -2.10 15.58
N VAL A 258 15.88 -1.89 14.41
CA VAL A 258 14.48 -2.23 14.17
C VAL A 258 14.41 -3.64 13.58
N PRO A 259 13.55 -4.55 14.10
CA PRO A 259 13.36 -5.88 13.53
C PRO A 259 12.90 -5.80 12.06
N ALA A 260 13.68 -6.38 11.15
CA ALA A 260 13.34 -6.37 9.74
C ALA A 260 13.96 -7.56 9.01
N ASP A 261 13.26 -8.07 7.99
CA ASP A 261 13.77 -9.12 7.11
C ASP A 261 13.32 -8.93 5.65
N LEU A 262 14.00 -9.63 4.73
CA LEU A 262 13.74 -9.63 3.30
C LEU A 262 13.50 -11.06 2.81
N VAL A 263 12.33 -11.29 2.22
CA VAL A 263 12.02 -12.52 1.48
C VAL A 263 12.24 -12.24 0.00
N VAL A 264 13.27 -12.86 -0.58
CA VAL A 264 13.54 -12.78 -2.02
C VAL A 264 12.84 -13.95 -2.73
N LEU A 265 12.07 -13.64 -3.77
CA LEU A 265 11.48 -14.63 -4.67
C LEU A 265 12.30 -14.67 -5.96
N GLU A 266 13.14 -15.70 -6.06
CA GLU A 266 14.11 -15.84 -7.14
C GLU A 266 13.44 -15.98 -8.51
N GLY A 267 13.86 -15.14 -9.47
CA GLY A 267 13.33 -15.07 -10.82
C GLY A 267 11.97 -14.42 -10.96
N ALA A 268 11.30 -14.08 -9.86
CA ALA A 268 10.02 -13.37 -9.91
C ALA A 268 10.22 -11.90 -10.31
N GLY A 269 9.29 -11.38 -11.15
CA GLY A 269 9.23 -9.98 -11.55
C GLY A 269 8.31 -9.14 -10.65
N HIS A 270 7.84 -8.00 -11.18
CA HIS A 270 6.89 -7.11 -10.48
C HIS A 270 5.48 -7.70 -10.48
N GLY A 271 5.07 -8.28 -9.35
CA GLY A 271 3.82 -9.05 -9.21
C GLY A 271 4.05 -10.56 -9.22
N PHE A 272 3.46 -11.25 -8.26
CA PHE A 272 3.68 -12.68 -8.06
C PHE A 272 2.53 -13.51 -8.60
N LYS A 273 2.83 -14.69 -9.14
CA LYS A 273 1.85 -15.64 -9.70
C LYS A 273 2.21 -17.07 -9.26
N GLY A 274 1.20 -17.96 -9.27
CA GLY A 274 1.42 -19.37 -9.00
C GLY A 274 2.13 -19.63 -7.67
N ALA A 275 3.22 -20.39 -7.70
CA ALA A 275 3.99 -20.76 -6.52
C ALA A 275 4.57 -19.55 -5.77
N ASP A 276 5.01 -18.51 -6.49
CA ASP A 276 5.56 -17.30 -5.87
C ASP A 276 4.49 -16.50 -5.14
N ALA A 277 3.26 -16.44 -5.67
CA ALA A 277 2.14 -15.82 -4.97
C ALA A 277 1.82 -16.59 -3.67
N ALA A 278 1.83 -17.92 -3.69
CA ALA A 278 1.60 -18.73 -2.50
C ALA A 278 2.72 -18.54 -1.45
N ARG A 279 3.98 -18.48 -1.88
CA ARG A 279 5.13 -18.19 -0.99
C ARG A 279 5.04 -16.80 -0.37
N ALA A 280 4.69 -15.78 -1.16
CA ALA A 280 4.48 -14.43 -0.67
C ALA A 280 3.33 -14.38 0.35
N GLU A 281 2.20 -15.03 0.07
CA GLU A 281 1.07 -15.11 0.97
C GLU A 281 1.43 -15.79 2.30
N GLN A 282 2.17 -16.90 2.25
CA GLN A 282 2.66 -17.55 3.46
C GLN A 282 3.61 -16.65 4.27
N ALA A 283 4.48 -15.91 3.59
CA ALA A 283 5.37 -14.95 4.23
C ALA A 283 4.60 -13.79 4.89
N ILE A 284 3.54 -13.29 4.25
CA ILE A 284 2.63 -12.29 4.85
C ILE A 284 2.04 -12.83 6.15
N PHE A 285 1.44 -14.01 6.10
CA PHE A 285 0.75 -14.59 7.25
C PHE A 285 1.69 -14.86 8.43
N THR A 286 2.83 -15.50 8.18
CA THR A 286 3.79 -15.79 9.25
C THR A 286 4.32 -14.52 9.93
N PHE A 287 4.52 -13.45 9.18
CA PHE A 287 4.98 -12.19 9.75
C PHE A 287 3.92 -11.55 10.65
N PHE A 288 2.68 -11.43 10.17
CA PHE A 288 1.61 -10.88 11.00
C PHE A 288 1.28 -11.77 12.22
N ASP A 289 1.30 -13.09 12.05
CA ASP A 289 1.10 -14.02 13.18
C ASP A 289 2.15 -13.79 14.27
N THR A 290 3.41 -13.52 13.90
CA THR A 290 4.50 -13.26 14.85
C THR A 290 4.36 -11.92 15.57
N HIS A 291 3.92 -10.87 14.85
CA HIS A 291 3.96 -9.51 15.38
C HIS A 291 2.63 -9.00 15.93
N LEU A 292 1.50 -9.60 15.52
CA LEU A 292 0.18 -9.10 15.91
C LEU A 292 -0.63 -10.08 16.77
N LYS A 293 -0.30 -11.38 16.76
CA LYS A 293 -0.99 -12.34 17.64
C LYS A 293 -0.30 -12.43 19.00
N PRO A 294 -1.04 -12.72 20.07
CA PRO A 294 -0.44 -13.02 21.37
C PRO A 294 0.52 -14.20 21.22
N THR A 295 1.70 -14.10 21.83
CA THR A 295 2.57 -15.27 21.97
C THR A 295 1.77 -16.34 22.76
N PRO A 296 1.69 -17.59 22.27
CA PRO A 296 1.08 -18.64 23.06
C PRO A 296 1.74 -18.65 24.45
N SER A 297 0.92 -18.60 25.49
CA SER A 297 1.44 -18.79 26.87
C SER A 297 2.10 -20.17 26.94
N PRO A 298 3.29 -20.29 27.54
CA PRO A 298 4.00 -21.54 27.68
C PRO A 298 3.20 -22.58 28.49
#